data_a10fcb4560cbfdeda1a87634f76f389b
#
_entry.id   a10fcb4560cbfdeda1a87634f76f389b
#
_cell.length_a   1.000
_cell.length_b   1.000
_cell.length_c   1.000
_cell.angle_alpha   90.00
_cell.angle_beta   90.00
_cell.angle_gamma   90.00
#
_symmetry.space_group_name_H-M   'P 1'
#
loop_
_entity.id
_entity.type
_entity.pdbx_description
1 polymer ?
#
loop_
_entity_poly.entity_id
_entity_poly.type
_entity_poly.pdbx_seq_one_letter_code
_entity_poly.pdbx_strand_id
1 'polypeptide(L)'
;MAKKSAPSTSNPFANEKEVEASVPDQVFSEPGEYERTISEAREIVNKPFVSAGLRNIQRQHLKNRMTVWERIAVLTDKTPKVLFQNWGPNLDGASLVTAIIDIEGRDVAVYGHDFTIRAGSMDATNGKKLARLYELAGRRKIPLVGMNDSSGAFVPAGVGGLDGYAEAFTALRKISGVVPSIMCMFGFNAGGGSYLPRQGSFLIQPDETFFGLTGPAVVKSVLGEDIEADDLGGPKVHSQTGVTDITAQDEVVALHKVK
;
A
#
# COMPACT_ATOMS: atom_id res chain seq x y z
N MET A 1 0.56 13.11 29.10
CA MET A 1 0.88 11.82 28.43
C MET A 1 -0.44 11.13 28.13
N ALA A 2 -0.95 11.26 26.92
CA ALA A 2 -2.17 10.59 26.48
C ALA A 2 -1.85 9.10 26.26
N LYS A 3 -2.60 8.19 26.90
CA LYS A 3 -2.51 6.76 26.63
C LYS A 3 -2.92 6.52 25.17
N LYS A 4 -1.95 6.15 24.32
CA LYS A 4 -2.27 5.65 22.96
C LYS A 4 -3.11 4.38 23.14
N SER A 5 -4.32 4.39 22.57
CA SER A 5 -5.19 3.21 22.51
C SER A 5 -4.47 2.07 21.77
N ALA A 6 -4.69 0.84 22.21
CA ALA A 6 -4.18 -0.34 21.53
C ALA A 6 -4.66 -0.35 20.06
N PRO A 7 -3.85 -0.80 19.10
CA PRO A 7 -4.26 -0.85 17.70
C PRO A 7 -5.47 -1.78 17.55
N SER A 8 -6.53 -1.27 16.93
CA SER A 8 -7.71 -2.04 16.57
C SER A 8 -7.33 -3.08 15.50
N THR A 9 -7.66 -4.34 15.74
CA THR A 9 -7.55 -5.43 14.74
C THR A 9 -8.77 -5.50 13.84
N SER A 10 -9.72 -4.57 13.99
CA SER A 10 -10.94 -4.50 13.22
C SER A 10 -10.73 -3.78 11.88
N ASN A 11 -11.54 -4.15 10.91
CA ASN A 11 -11.63 -3.45 9.64
C ASN A 11 -11.93 -1.95 9.88
N PRO A 12 -11.04 -1.00 9.49
CA PRO A 12 -11.26 0.42 9.75
C PRO A 12 -12.47 1.01 9.00
N PHE A 13 -13.07 0.24 8.08
CA PHE A 13 -14.26 0.62 7.30
C PHE A 13 -15.52 -0.12 7.75
N ALA A 14 -15.46 -0.92 8.83
CA ALA A 14 -16.64 -1.57 9.37
C ALA A 14 -17.58 -0.53 9.99
N ASN A 15 -18.82 -0.49 9.52
CA ASN A 15 -19.83 0.40 10.05
C ASN A 15 -20.44 -0.24 11.30
N GLU A 16 -20.04 0.19 12.50
CA GLU A 16 -20.49 -0.35 13.77
C GLU A 16 -22.04 -0.29 13.94
N LYS A 17 -22.69 0.63 13.23
CA LYS A 17 -24.17 0.79 13.30
C LYS A 17 -24.96 -0.29 12.54
N GLU A 18 -24.34 -1.01 11.60
CA GLU A 18 -25.01 -2.11 10.90
C GLU A 18 -25.00 -3.42 11.69
N VAL A 19 -24.18 -3.51 12.75
CA VAL A 19 -24.07 -4.73 13.57
C VAL A 19 -25.12 -4.79 14.67
N GLU A 20 -25.72 -3.66 15.08
CA GLU A 20 -26.74 -3.61 16.15
C GLU A 20 -28.19 -3.75 15.71
N ALA A 21 -28.47 -3.93 14.42
CA ALA A 21 -29.82 -4.16 13.95
C ALA A 21 -30.29 -5.58 14.30
N SER A 22 -30.89 -5.70 15.51
CA SER A 22 -31.84 -6.72 15.93
C SER A 22 -31.50 -8.19 15.70
N VAL A 23 -30.72 -8.78 16.61
CA VAL A 23 -30.82 -10.21 16.88
C VAL A 23 -31.84 -10.38 18.01
N PRO A 24 -33.00 -11.00 17.79
CA PRO A 24 -33.88 -11.40 18.91
C PRO A 24 -33.13 -12.42 19.78
N ASP A 25 -33.36 -12.39 21.10
CA ASP A 25 -32.91 -13.40 22.04
C ASP A 25 -33.43 -14.79 21.60
N GLN A 26 -32.76 -15.44 20.68
CA GLN A 26 -33.06 -16.80 20.28
C GLN A 26 -32.01 -17.75 20.84
N VAL A 27 -32.51 -18.69 21.62
CA VAL A 27 -31.96 -19.98 22.04
C VAL A 27 -30.74 -20.37 21.17
N PHE A 28 -29.60 -20.67 21.81
CA PHE A 28 -28.38 -21.19 21.20
C PHE A 28 -28.65 -22.51 20.46
N SER A 29 -29.22 -22.42 19.28
CA SER A 29 -29.16 -23.49 18.30
C SER A 29 -27.82 -23.32 17.53
N GLU A 30 -27.15 -24.43 17.28
CA GLU A 30 -25.96 -24.38 16.40
C GLU A 30 -26.32 -23.64 15.09
N PRO A 31 -25.46 -22.73 14.61
CA PRO A 31 -25.76 -21.98 13.39
C PRO A 31 -26.04 -22.94 12.24
N GLY A 32 -27.10 -22.70 11.49
CA GLY A 32 -27.47 -23.46 10.31
C GLY A 32 -26.36 -23.37 9.23
N GLU A 33 -26.48 -24.19 8.20
CA GLU A 33 -25.51 -24.21 7.09
C GLU A 33 -25.41 -22.84 6.40
N TYR A 34 -26.50 -22.10 6.29
CA TYR A 34 -26.53 -20.76 5.71
C TYR A 34 -25.75 -19.75 6.57
N GLU A 35 -25.96 -19.73 7.90
CA GLU A 35 -25.25 -18.86 8.82
C GLU A 35 -23.75 -19.17 8.86
N ARG A 36 -23.38 -20.46 8.80
CA ARG A 36 -21.96 -20.86 8.68
C ARG A 36 -21.34 -20.33 7.40
N THR A 37 -22.01 -20.49 6.25
CA THR A 37 -21.53 -20.00 4.96
C THR A 37 -21.37 -18.47 4.95
N ILE A 38 -22.34 -17.74 5.53
CA ILE A 38 -22.23 -16.28 5.65
C ILE A 38 -21.09 -15.86 6.58
N SER A 39 -20.89 -16.57 7.69
CA SER A 39 -19.76 -16.29 8.60
C SER A 39 -18.42 -16.52 7.92
N GLU A 40 -18.25 -17.63 7.22
CA GLU A 40 -17.05 -17.94 6.44
C GLU A 40 -16.78 -16.89 5.33
N ALA A 41 -17.83 -16.47 4.62
CA ALA A 41 -17.74 -15.42 3.63
C ALA A 41 -17.28 -14.08 4.23
N ARG A 42 -17.83 -13.71 5.39
CA ARG A 42 -17.40 -12.51 6.13
C ARG A 42 -15.95 -12.59 6.57
N GLU A 43 -15.49 -13.73 7.07
CA GLU A 43 -14.08 -13.93 7.41
C GLU A 43 -13.18 -13.75 6.20
N ILE A 44 -13.54 -14.31 5.05
CA ILE A 44 -12.80 -14.17 3.79
C ILE A 44 -12.73 -12.69 3.37
N VAL A 45 -13.86 -11.98 3.43
CA VAL A 45 -13.92 -10.55 3.06
C VAL A 45 -13.09 -9.69 4.01
N ASN A 46 -13.01 -10.05 5.29
CA ASN A 46 -12.26 -9.29 6.30
C ASN A 46 -10.76 -9.65 6.39
N LYS A 47 -10.35 -10.80 5.87
CA LYS A 47 -8.93 -11.23 5.89
C LYS A 47 -7.93 -10.17 5.41
N PRO A 48 -8.18 -9.38 4.36
CA PRO A 48 -7.23 -8.37 3.90
C PRO A 48 -6.91 -7.32 4.96
N PHE A 49 -7.91 -6.90 5.73
CA PHE A 49 -7.78 -5.80 6.68
C PHE A 49 -6.92 -6.16 7.92
N VAL A 50 -6.72 -7.43 8.18
CA VAL A 50 -5.82 -7.91 9.24
C VAL A 50 -4.38 -8.10 8.76
N SER A 51 -4.11 -7.87 7.48
CA SER A 51 -2.77 -7.94 6.89
C SER A 51 -2.07 -9.27 7.23
N ALA A 52 -0.78 -9.26 7.61
CA ALA A 52 -0.06 -10.46 8.06
C ALA A 52 -0.25 -10.77 9.56
N GLY A 53 -1.28 -10.22 10.18
CA GLY A 53 -1.67 -10.46 11.57
C GLY A 53 -1.11 -9.43 12.56
N LEU A 54 -1.66 -9.45 13.77
CA LEU A 54 -1.46 -8.45 14.81
C LEU A 54 0.02 -8.16 15.11
N ARG A 55 0.85 -9.19 15.19
CA ARG A 55 2.29 -9.03 15.48
C ARG A 55 3.01 -8.16 14.45
N ASN A 56 2.69 -8.33 13.16
CA ASN A 56 3.33 -7.56 12.10
C ASN A 56 2.77 -6.14 12.02
N ILE A 57 1.49 -5.95 12.32
CA ILE A 57 0.87 -4.63 12.47
C ILE A 57 1.55 -3.87 13.62
N GLN A 58 1.70 -4.49 14.79
CA GLN A 58 2.40 -3.87 15.92
C GLN A 58 3.84 -3.48 15.59
N ARG A 59 4.57 -4.32 14.82
CA ARG A 59 5.93 -3.98 14.35
C ARG A 59 5.95 -2.76 13.44
N GLN A 60 4.91 -2.56 12.64
CA GLN A 60 4.75 -1.37 11.79
C GLN A 60 4.55 -0.13 12.67
N HIS A 61 3.64 -0.20 13.63
CA HIS A 61 3.35 0.90 14.55
C HIS A 61 4.52 1.25 15.47
N LEU A 62 5.34 0.28 15.90
CA LEU A 62 6.56 0.54 16.68
C LEU A 62 7.59 1.36 15.90
N LYS A 63 7.50 1.40 14.57
CA LYS A 63 8.32 2.25 13.69
C LYS A 63 7.64 3.56 13.32
N ASN A 64 6.57 3.94 14.04
CA ASN A 64 5.72 5.11 13.74
C ASN A 64 5.15 5.12 12.31
N ARG A 65 4.91 3.93 11.73
CA ARG A 65 4.42 3.77 10.37
C ARG A 65 3.01 3.21 10.36
N MET A 66 2.16 3.72 9.47
CA MET A 66 0.81 3.21 9.25
C MET A 66 0.83 1.94 8.39
N THR A 67 -0.20 1.10 8.59
CA THR A 67 -0.52 0.03 7.64
C THR A 67 -1.11 0.62 6.35
N VAL A 68 -1.16 -0.18 5.29
CA VAL A 68 -1.79 0.24 4.02
C VAL A 68 -3.26 0.63 4.20
N TRP A 69 -3.98 -0.05 5.08
CA TRP A 69 -5.41 0.22 5.34
C TRP A 69 -5.63 1.51 6.14
N GLU A 70 -4.77 1.80 7.10
CA GLU A 70 -4.79 3.07 7.83
C GLU A 70 -4.47 4.25 6.90
N ARG A 71 -3.54 4.08 5.96
CA ARG A 71 -3.26 5.09 4.92
C ARG A 71 -4.47 5.32 4.01
N ILE A 72 -5.17 4.26 3.61
CA ILE A 72 -6.41 4.39 2.83
C ILE A 72 -7.49 5.11 3.66
N ALA A 73 -7.61 4.82 4.96
CA ALA A 73 -8.57 5.48 5.84
C ALA A 73 -8.30 7.00 6.04
N VAL A 74 -7.07 7.45 5.87
CA VAL A 74 -6.76 8.90 5.83
C VAL A 74 -7.29 9.54 4.55
N LEU A 75 -7.29 8.81 3.42
CA LEU A 75 -7.73 9.33 2.12
C LEU A 75 -9.25 9.36 1.97
N THR A 76 -9.97 8.43 2.60
CA THR A 76 -11.42 8.30 2.46
C THR A 76 -12.07 7.78 3.74
N ASP A 77 -13.29 8.24 4.01
CA ASP A 77 -14.20 7.74 5.06
C ASP A 77 -15.16 6.65 4.54
N LYS A 78 -15.16 6.41 3.23
CA LYS A 78 -16.02 5.41 2.59
C LYS A 78 -15.31 4.08 2.44
N THR A 79 -16.07 2.99 2.46
CA THR A 79 -15.54 1.64 2.23
C THR A 79 -14.89 1.53 0.86
N PRO A 80 -13.59 1.16 0.78
CA PRO A 80 -12.92 0.99 -0.51
C PRO A 80 -13.47 -0.20 -1.28
N LYS A 81 -13.60 -0.05 -2.59
CA LYS A 81 -13.89 -1.16 -3.52
C LYS A 81 -12.60 -1.88 -3.84
N VAL A 82 -12.28 -2.90 -3.06
CA VAL A 82 -11.04 -3.68 -3.22
C VAL A 82 -11.08 -4.50 -4.50
N LEU A 83 -9.99 -4.49 -5.26
CA LEU A 83 -9.86 -5.13 -6.57
C LEU A 83 -8.69 -6.12 -6.59
N PHE A 84 -8.85 -7.21 -7.34
CA PHE A 84 -7.77 -8.16 -7.69
C PHE A 84 -6.97 -8.67 -6.48
N GLN A 85 -7.61 -8.92 -5.36
CA GLN A 85 -6.91 -9.22 -4.12
C GLN A 85 -6.75 -10.72 -3.88
N ASN A 86 -5.55 -11.14 -3.50
CA ASN A 86 -5.27 -12.41 -2.85
C ASN A 86 -5.10 -12.18 -1.33
N TRP A 87 -5.49 -13.18 -0.55
CA TRP A 87 -5.54 -13.07 0.89
C TRP A 87 -4.58 -14.04 1.55
N GLY A 88 -3.65 -13.52 2.31
CA GLY A 88 -2.78 -14.30 3.17
C GLY A 88 -1.30 -13.99 2.97
N PRO A 89 -0.48 -14.09 4.06
CA PRO A 89 0.91 -13.64 4.05
C PRO A 89 1.83 -14.48 3.14
N ASN A 90 1.41 -15.67 2.76
CA ASN A 90 2.20 -16.60 1.94
C ASN A 90 1.72 -16.71 0.48
N LEU A 91 0.63 -16.01 0.13
CA LEU A 91 0.10 -16.03 -1.23
C LEU A 91 0.78 -14.99 -2.12
N ASP A 92 0.96 -15.36 -3.38
CA ASP A 92 1.45 -14.43 -4.39
C ASP A 92 0.44 -13.31 -4.63
N GLY A 93 0.94 -12.10 -4.80
CA GLY A 93 0.11 -10.92 -4.96
C GLY A 93 -0.46 -10.33 -3.66
N ALA A 94 -0.27 -10.97 -2.50
CA ALA A 94 -0.88 -10.52 -1.24
C ALA A 94 -0.23 -9.27 -0.64
N SER A 95 1.03 -8.98 -0.97
CA SER A 95 1.77 -7.81 -0.48
C SER A 95 1.37 -6.49 -1.14
N LEU A 96 0.37 -6.51 -2.02
CA LEU A 96 -0.14 -5.32 -2.69
C LEU A 96 -1.66 -5.25 -2.61
N VAL A 97 -2.18 -4.15 -2.10
CA VAL A 97 -3.61 -3.82 -2.12
C VAL A 97 -3.90 -2.95 -3.33
N THR A 98 -5.00 -3.21 -4.02
CA THR A 98 -5.53 -2.38 -5.11
C THR A 98 -7.01 -2.12 -4.88
N ALA A 99 -7.45 -0.88 -5.06
CA ALA A 99 -8.85 -0.50 -4.82
C ALA A 99 -9.27 0.71 -5.67
N ILE A 100 -10.57 0.95 -5.73
CA ILE A 100 -11.16 2.25 -6.06
C ILE A 100 -11.70 2.84 -4.76
N ILE A 101 -11.33 4.08 -4.48
CA ILE A 101 -11.84 4.84 -3.34
C ILE A 101 -12.53 6.12 -3.81
N ASP A 102 -13.37 6.66 -2.95
CA ASP A 102 -13.94 7.99 -3.16
C ASP A 102 -13.08 9.03 -2.42
N ILE A 103 -12.60 10.03 -3.12
CA ILE A 103 -11.98 11.21 -2.53
C ILE A 103 -12.81 12.43 -2.94
N GLU A 104 -13.50 13.05 -1.99
CA GLU A 104 -14.33 14.24 -2.20
C GLU A 104 -15.35 14.09 -3.35
N GLY A 105 -15.98 12.91 -3.45
CA GLY A 105 -16.98 12.60 -4.45
C GLY A 105 -16.42 12.14 -5.81
N ARG A 106 -15.13 11.88 -5.90
CA ARG A 106 -14.47 11.41 -7.13
C ARG A 106 -13.91 10.00 -6.95
N ASP A 107 -14.16 9.13 -7.92
CA ASP A 107 -13.49 7.84 -7.99
C ASP A 107 -11.98 8.02 -8.24
N VAL A 108 -11.16 7.41 -7.40
CA VAL A 108 -9.69 7.41 -7.50
C VAL A 108 -9.20 5.97 -7.44
N ALA A 109 -8.37 5.57 -8.40
CA ALA A 109 -7.68 4.29 -8.34
C ALA A 109 -6.53 4.38 -7.34
N VAL A 110 -6.45 3.46 -6.40
CA VAL A 110 -5.36 3.43 -5.41
C VAL A 110 -4.68 2.07 -5.38
N TYR A 111 -3.39 2.09 -5.15
CA TYR A 111 -2.66 0.92 -4.70
C TYR A 111 -1.77 1.25 -3.51
N GLY A 112 -1.47 0.24 -2.72
CA GLY A 112 -0.53 0.37 -1.63
C GLY A 112 0.17 -0.95 -1.33
N HIS A 113 1.46 -0.86 -1.05
CA HIS A 113 2.21 -2.02 -0.59
C HIS A 113 1.89 -2.29 0.88
N ASP A 114 1.55 -3.52 1.19
CA ASP A 114 1.41 -3.98 2.57
C ASP A 114 2.78 -4.46 3.07
N PHE A 115 3.49 -3.58 3.77
CA PHE A 115 4.81 -3.89 4.30
C PHE A 115 4.78 -5.03 5.34
N THR A 116 3.63 -5.32 5.93
CA THR A 116 3.47 -6.43 6.88
C THR A 116 3.59 -7.80 6.20
N ILE A 117 3.37 -7.85 4.87
CA ILE A 117 3.45 -9.04 4.03
C ILE A 117 4.70 -8.97 3.16
N ARG A 118 5.67 -9.85 3.40
CA ARG A 118 6.92 -9.94 2.61
C ARG A 118 7.61 -8.58 2.41
N ALA A 119 7.53 -7.68 3.42
CA ALA A 119 8.05 -6.30 3.35
C ALA A 119 7.57 -5.54 2.09
N GLY A 120 6.33 -5.73 1.68
CA GLY A 120 5.75 -5.06 0.50
C GLY A 120 6.40 -5.44 -0.83
N SER A 121 7.18 -6.53 -0.89
CA SER A 121 7.93 -6.90 -2.09
C SER A 121 7.04 -7.36 -3.23
N MET A 122 7.51 -7.14 -4.46
CA MET A 122 6.79 -7.42 -5.69
C MET A 122 7.12 -8.79 -6.26
N ASP A 123 6.09 -9.59 -6.52
CA ASP A 123 6.13 -10.79 -7.37
C ASP A 123 5.39 -10.56 -8.69
N ALA A 124 5.37 -11.57 -9.57
CA ALA A 124 4.69 -11.48 -10.87
C ALA A 124 3.18 -11.19 -10.73
N THR A 125 2.52 -11.75 -9.71
CA THR A 125 1.09 -11.53 -9.47
C THR A 125 0.82 -10.09 -9.03
N ASN A 126 1.66 -9.51 -8.19
CA ASN A 126 1.59 -8.09 -7.82
C ASN A 126 1.74 -7.19 -9.06
N GLY A 127 2.67 -7.50 -9.95
CA GLY A 127 2.86 -6.76 -11.20
C GLY A 127 1.61 -6.78 -12.07
N LYS A 128 0.99 -7.95 -12.24
CA LYS A 128 -0.29 -8.10 -12.97
C LYS A 128 -1.43 -7.33 -12.32
N LYS A 129 -1.50 -7.31 -10.98
CA LYS A 129 -2.49 -6.49 -10.25
C LYS A 129 -2.32 -5.00 -10.55
N LEU A 130 -1.09 -4.49 -10.49
CA LEU A 130 -0.79 -3.10 -10.84
C LEU A 130 -1.12 -2.80 -12.30
N ALA A 131 -0.69 -3.61 -13.23
CA ALA A 131 -0.96 -3.43 -14.65
C ALA A 131 -2.47 -3.30 -14.92
N ARG A 132 -3.28 -4.21 -14.34
CA ARG A 132 -4.74 -4.16 -14.45
C ARG A 132 -5.35 -2.91 -13.83
N LEU A 133 -4.83 -2.46 -12.67
CA LEU A 133 -5.31 -1.22 -12.04
C LEU A 133 -4.98 0.00 -12.91
N TYR A 134 -3.78 0.09 -13.45
CA TYR A 134 -3.37 1.19 -14.33
C TYR A 134 -4.21 1.22 -15.61
N GLU A 135 -4.41 0.08 -16.25
CA GLU A 135 -5.30 -0.02 -17.41
C GLU A 135 -6.75 0.39 -17.08
N LEU A 136 -7.25 0.00 -15.91
CA LEU A 136 -8.58 0.40 -15.45
C LEU A 136 -8.66 1.92 -15.26
N ALA A 137 -7.66 2.51 -14.57
CA ALA A 137 -7.59 3.96 -14.35
C ALA A 137 -7.55 4.72 -15.68
N GLY A 138 -6.73 4.27 -16.63
CA GLY A 138 -6.64 4.88 -17.97
C GLY A 138 -7.93 4.77 -18.77
N ARG A 139 -8.61 3.61 -18.77
CA ARG A 139 -9.90 3.43 -19.45
C ARG A 139 -11.01 4.27 -18.84
N ARG A 140 -11.06 4.36 -17.51
CA ARG A 140 -12.06 5.15 -16.77
C ARG A 140 -11.72 6.63 -16.67
N LYS A 141 -10.49 7.00 -17.02
CA LYS A 141 -9.94 8.37 -16.88
C LYS A 141 -10.06 8.89 -15.45
N ILE A 142 -9.77 8.04 -14.46
CA ILE A 142 -9.75 8.40 -13.05
C ILE A 142 -8.30 8.57 -12.57
N PRO A 143 -8.04 9.49 -11.62
CA PRO A 143 -6.71 9.67 -11.04
C PRO A 143 -6.18 8.39 -10.41
N LEU A 144 -4.85 8.29 -10.30
CA LEU A 144 -4.16 7.19 -9.65
C LEU A 144 -3.36 7.70 -8.45
N VAL A 145 -3.47 7.01 -7.32
CA VAL A 145 -2.63 7.25 -6.13
C VAL A 145 -1.87 5.98 -5.81
N GLY A 146 -0.56 6.09 -5.69
CA GLY A 146 0.33 5.01 -5.28
C GLY A 146 0.92 5.25 -3.89
N MET A 147 0.76 4.30 -2.98
CA MET A 147 1.34 4.30 -1.63
C MET A 147 2.46 3.26 -1.59
N ASN A 148 3.68 3.73 -1.85
CA ASN A 148 4.85 2.89 -2.05
C ASN A 148 5.57 2.64 -0.73
N ASP A 149 5.71 1.38 -0.36
CA ASP A 149 6.36 0.91 0.84
C ASP A 149 6.88 -0.52 0.59
N SER A 150 8.00 -0.62 -0.18
CA SER A 150 8.40 -1.88 -0.79
C SER A 150 9.92 -2.08 -0.75
N SER A 151 10.32 -3.25 -0.28
CA SER A 151 11.72 -3.70 -0.36
C SER A 151 12.20 -4.03 -1.79
N GLY A 152 11.37 -3.84 -2.82
CA GLY A 152 11.71 -4.14 -4.20
C GLY A 152 11.18 -5.48 -4.70
N ALA A 153 11.89 -6.13 -5.59
CA ALA A 153 11.49 -7.45 -6.12
C ALA A 153 11.53 -8.53 -5.03
N PHE A 154 10.54 -9.43 -5.05
CA PHE A 154 10.54 -10.59 -4.17
C PHE A 154 11.59 -11.60 -4.64
N VAL A 155 12.78 -11.56 -4.02
CA VAL A 155 13.94 -12.36 -4.43
C VAL A 155 13.65 -13.85 -4.58
N PRO A 156 12.87 -14.51 -3.70
CA PRO A 156 12.55 -15.94 -3.87
C PRO A 156 11.75 -16.28 -5.15
N ALA A 157 11.06 -15.29 -5.74
CA ALA A 157 10.36 -15.47 -7.02
C ALA A 157 11.31 -15.45 -8.23
N GLY A 158 12.60 -15.17 -8.03
CA GLY A 158 13.60 -15.11 -9.10
C GLY A 158 13.19 -14.10 -10.19
N VAL A 159 13.23 -14.56 -11.45
CA VAL A 159 12.85 -13.75 -12.62
C VAL A 159 11.39 -13.26 -12.56
N GLY A 160 10.49 -13.99 -11.88
CA GLY A 160 9.09 -13.61 -11.75
C GLY A 160 8.90 -12.25 -11.04
N GLY A 161 9.78 -11.88 -10.11
CA GLY A 161 9.75 -10.54 -9.50
C GLY A 161 10.08 -9.43 -10.50
N LEU A 162 11.03 -9.67 -11.40
CA LEU A 162 11.41 -8.72 -12.46
C LEU A 162 10.32 -8.62 -13.53
N ASP A 163 9.71 -9.74 -13.91
CA ASP A 163 8.59 -9.79 -14.85
C ASP A 163 7.40 -8.95 -14.34
N GLY A 164 7.06 -9.08 -13.05
CA GLY A 164 6.03 -8.26 -12.42
C GLY A 164 6.31 -6.75 -12.52
N TYR A 165 7.55 -6.33 -12.30
CA TYR A 165 7.93 -4.92 -12.51
C TYR A 165 7.84 -4.51 -13.97
N ALA A 166 8.26 -5.33 -14.92
CA ALA A 166 8.20 -5.03 -16.34
C ALA A 166 6.75 -4.80 -16.82
N GLU A 167 5.81 -5.64 -16.38
CA GLU A 167 4.38 -5.44 -16.65
C GLU A 167 3.85 -4.13 -16.05
N ALA A 168 4.18 -3.86 -14.79
CA ALA A 168 3.75 -2.63 -14.10
C ALA A 168 4.33 -1.37 -14.76
N PHE A 169 5.62 -1.34 -15.11
CA PHE A 169 6.26 -0.22 -15.82
C PHE A 169 5.58 0.05 -17.16
N THR A 170 5.34 -1.01 -17.92
CA THR A 170 4.71 -0.92 -19.24
C THR A 170 3.31 -0.32 -19.14
N ALA A 171 2.50 -0.79 -18.18
CA ALA A 171 1.14 -0.31 -18.00
C ALA A 171 1.09 1.13 -17.47
N LEU A 172 1.96 1.49 -16.52
CA LEU A 172 2.04 2.87 -16.00
C LEU A 172 2.47 3.85 -17.09
N ARG A 173 3.43 3.46 -17.93
CA ARG A 173 3.87 4.29 -19.05
C ARG A 173 2.77 4.56 -20.07
N LYS A 174 1.87 3.59 -20.31
CA LYS A 174 0.72 3.77 -21.24
C LYS A 174 -0.29 4.81 -20.76
N ILE A 175 -0.43 5.02 -19.45
CA ILE A 175 -1.36 6.01 -18.89
C ILE A 175 -0.70 7.36 -18.56
N SER A 176 0.61 7.48 -18.74
CA SER A 176 1.35 8.73 -18.57
C SER A 176 0.80 9.80 -19.53
N GLY A 177 0.42 10.96 -18.97
CA GLY A 177 -0.23 12.02 -19.73
C GLY A 177 -1.73 11.80 -20.03
N VAL A 178 -2.28 10.63 -19.64
CA VAL A 178 -3.71 10.32 -19.81
C VAL A 178 -4.47 10.61 -18.51
N VAL A 179 -3.93 10.17 -17.39
CA VAL A 179 -4.48 10.43 -16.06
C VAL A 179 -3.37 10.90 -15.11
N PRO A 180 -3.67 11.81 -14.15
CA PRO A 180 -2.69 12.18 -13.14
C PRO A 180 -2.40 11.00 -12.23
N SER A 181 -1.13 10.84 -11.87
CA SER A 181 -0.69 9.82 -10.93
C SER A 181 0.17 10.45 -9.84
N ILE A 182 -0.28 10.33 -8.60
CA ILE A 182 0.40 10.86 -7.41
C ILE A 182 1.00 9.69 -6.65
N MET A 183 2.29 9.73 -6.43
CA MET A 183 3.05 8.67 -5.79
C MET A 183 3.58 9.12 -4.44
N CYS A 184 3.14 8.48 -3.36
CA CYS A 184 3.66 8.70 -2.02
C CYS A 184 4.71 7.63 -1.70
N MET A 185 5.86 8.06 -1.17
CA MET A 185 6.96 7.18 -0.77
C MET A 185 6.92 7.01 0.74
N PHE A 186 6.65 5.79 1.21
CA PHE A 186 6.60 5.48 2.63
C PHE A 186 7.69 4.49 3.01
N GLY A 187 8.34 4.70 4.14
CA GLY A 187 9.37 3.82 4.65
C GLY A 187 10.62 3.73 3.76
N PHE A 188 11.09 2.52 3.51
CA PHE A 188 12.32 2.26 2.77
C PHE A 188 11.99 1.57 1.44
N ASN A 189 12.27 2.24 0.33
CA ASN A 189 12.00 1.73 -1.01
C ASN A 189 13.32 1.54 -1.78
N ALA A 190 13.51 0.37 -2.37
CA ALA A 190 14.72 0.02 -3.11
C ALA A 190 14.43 -0.57 -4.49
N GLY A 191 15.35 -0.38 -5.42
CA GLY A 191 15.30 -0.94 -6.76
C GLY A 191 14.04 -0.56 -7.53
N GLY A 192 13.30 -1.57 -7.99
CA GLY A 192 12.02 -1.36 -8.70
C GLY A 192 10.97 -0.62 -7.86
N GLY A 193 11.01 -0.76 -6.53
CA GLY A 193 10.14 -0.04 -5.59
C GLY A 193 10.39 1.46 -5.58
N SER A 194 11.56 1.92 -6.03
CA SER A 194 11.89 3.34 -6.23
C SER A 194 11.63 3.80 -7.66
N TYR A 195 12.01 2.99 -8.61
CA TYR A 195 11.93 3.33 -10.03
C TYR A 195 10.49 3.44 -10.54
N LEU A 196 9.61 2.52 -10.14
CA LEU A 196 8.20 2.53 -10.56
C LEU A 196 7.48 3.82 -10.16
N PRO A 197 7.52 4.27 -8.89
CA PRO A 197 6.83 5.49 -8.48
C PRO A 197 7.34 6.74 -9.18
N ARG A 198 8.63 6.82 -9.51
CA ARG A 198 9.20 8.00 -10.19
C ARG A 198 8.67 8.21 -11.60
N GLN A 199 8.01 7.21 -12.19
CA GLN A 199 7.29 7.36 -13.47
C GLN A 199 5.92 8.06 -13.31
N GLY A 200 5.46 8.33 -12.07
CA GLY A 200 4.25 9.09 -11.80
C GLY A 200 4.34 10.56 -12.18
N SER A 201 3.21 11.26 -12.14
CA SER A 201 3.13 12.70 -12.44
C SER A 201 3.70 13.56 -11.33
N PHE A 202 3.44 13.18 -10.07
CA PHE A 202 3.94 13.83 -8.86
C PHE A 202 4.42 12.80 -7.85
N LEU A 203 5.50 13.13 -7.14
CA LEU A 203 6.06 12.30 -6.11
C LEU A 203 6.13 13.07 -4.79
N ILE A 204 5.51 12.50 -3.74
CA ILE A 204 5.50 13.05 -2.39
C ILE A 204 6.38 12.16 -1.51
N GLN A 205 7.37 12.75 -0.86
CA GLN A 205 8.26 12.05 0.06
C GLN A 205 8.19 12.65 1.46
N PRO A 206 7.67 11.90 2.45
CA PRO A 206 7.73 12.28 3.87
C PRO A 206 9.15 12.22 4.44
N ASP A 207 9.36 12.91 5.56
CA ASP A 207 10.56 12.74 6.38
C ASP A 207 10.69 11.29 6.88
N GLU A 208 11.89 10.91 7.28
CA GLU A 208 12.23 9.54 7.75
C GLU A 208 11.94 8.44 6.71
N THR A 209 11.92 8.79 5.43
CA THR A 209 11.75 7.83 4.32
C THR A 209 12.99 7.82 3.42
N PHE A 210 13.18 6.68 2.78
CA PHE A 210 14.26 6.48 1.81
C PHE A 210 13.70 5.90 0.52
N PHE A 211 14.17 6.38 -0.62
CA PHE A 211 14.09 5.63 -1.86
C PHE A 211 15.33 5.81 -2.72
N GLY A 212 15.74 4.74 -3.37
CA GLY A 212 16.92 4.70 -4.20
C GLY A 212 17.03 3.42 -5.00
N LEU A 213 17.79 3.42 -6.09
CA LEU A 213 18.02 2.20 -6.87
C LEU A 213 18.79 1.16 -6.06
N THR A 214 19.62 1.62 -5.11
CA THR A 214 20.35 0.75 -4.19
C THR A 214 20.42 1.39 -2.81
N GLY A 215 20.58 0.58 -1.76
CA GLY A 215 20.73 1.08 -0.40
C GLY A 215 22.19 1.31 -0.01
N PRO A 216 22.44 1.95 1.15
CA PRO A 216 23.78 2.27 1.67
C PRO A 216 24.75 1.08 1.72
N ALA A 217 24.26 -0.10 2.10
CA ALA A 217 25.09 -1.30 2.20
C ALA A 217 25.69 -1.72 0.85
N VAL A 218 24.96 -1.55 -0.26
CA VAL A 218 25.44 -1.85 -1.61
C VAL A 218 26.43 -0.79 -2.05
N VAL A 219 26.15 0.50 -1.79
CA VAL A 219 27.10 1.61 -2.05
C VAL A 219 28.44 1.34 -1.36
N LYS A 220 28.39 0.98 -0.08
CA LYS A 220 29.60 0.64 0.69
C LYS A 220 30.36 -0.55 0.09
N SER A 221 29.65 -1.60 -0.33
CA SER A 221 30.31 -2.80 -0.86
C SER A 221 30.92 -2.60 -2.27
N VAL A 222 30.35 -1.72 -3.07
CA VAL A 222 30.77 -1.51 -4.47
C VAL A 222 31.75 -0.33 -4.61
N LEU A 223 31.45 0.78 -3.93
CA LEU A 223 32.21 2.02 -4.03
C LEU A 223 33.16 2.25 -2.85
N GLY A 224 33.01 1.51 -1.76
CA GLY A 224 33.76 1.72 -0.53
C GLY A 224 33.32 2.94 0.29
N GLU A 225 32.22 3.59 -0.12
CA GLU A 225 31.71 4.80 0.53
C GLU A 225 30.74 4.44 1.66
N ASP A 226 30.93 5.05 2.82
CA ASP A 226 30.03 4.94 3.98
C ASP A 226 29.09 6.15 3.95
N ILE A 227 27.82 5.92 3.61
CA ILE A 227 26.81 6.97 3.45
C ILE A 227 25.54 6.56 4.21
N GLU A 228 24.91 7.50 4.91
CA GLU A 228 23.64 7.29 5.57
C GLU A 228 22.48 7.29 4.55
N ALA A 229 21.37 6.61 4.90
CA ALA A 229 20.21 6.50 4.02
C ALA A 229 19.62 7.88 3.66
N ASP A 230 19.55 8.79 4.62
CA ASP A 230 19.02 10.15 4.41
C ASP A 230 19.89 10.98 3.45
N ASP A 231 21.21 10.79 3.50
CA ASP A 231 22.14 11.49 2.62
C ASP A 231 22.21 10.87 1.22
N LEU A 232 21.80 9.60 1.09
CA LEU A 232 21.76 8.90 -0.20
C LEU A 232 20.43 9.10 -0.92
N GLY A 233 19.30 9.00 -0.22
CA GLY A 233 17.97 8.96 -0.84
C GLY A 233 16.86 9.50 0.05
N GLY A 234 17.18 10.36 1.01
CA GLY A 234 16.22 11.04 1.86
C GLY A 234 15.53 12.24 1.18
N PRO A 235 14.48 12.78 1.78
CA PRO A 235 13.67 13.86 1.19
C PRO A 235 14.47 15.13 0.94
N LYS A 236 15.45 15.44 1.79
CA LYS A 236 16.32 16.62 1.64
C LYS A 236 17.15 16.56 0.35
N VAL A 237 17.75 15.42 0.08
CA VAL A 237 18.57 15.23 -1.14
C VAL A 237 17.68 15.24 -2.38
N HIS A 238 16.59 14.50 -2.34
CA HIS A 238 15.70 14.36 -3.48
C HIS A 238 14.94 15.66 -3.83
N SER A 239 14.61 16.50 -2.85
CA SER A 239 14.01 17.81 -3.13
C SER A 239 15.00 18.76 -3.80
N GLN A 240 16.28 18.71 -3.44
CA GLN A 240 17.32 19.54 -4.06
C GLN A 240 17.64 19.11 -5.50
N THR A 241 17.58 17.80 -5.76
CA THR A 241 17.85 17.25 -7.10
C THR A 241 16.63 17.24 -8.02
N GLY A 242 15.44 17.59 -7.51
CA GLY A 242 14.18 17.55 -8.27
C GLY A 242 13.63 16.13 -8.49
N VAL A 243 14.12 15.15 -7.75
CA VAL A 243 13.60 13.78 -7.80
C VAL A 243 12.29 13.67 -7.03
N THR A 244 12.17 14.39 -5.90
CA THR A 244 10.93 14.57 -5.15
C THR A 244 10.31 15.91 -5.50
N ASP A 245 9.01 15.91 -5.84
CA ASP A 245 8.27 17.13 -6.17
C ASP A 245 7.74 17.83 -4.91
N ILE A 246 7.34 17.06 -3.92
CA ILE A 246 6.71 17.56 -2.68
C ILE A 246 7.28 16.80 -1.48
N THR A 247 7.78 17.52 -0.47
CA THR A 247 8.15 16.94 0.82
C THR A 247 7.01 17.06 1.82
N ALA A 248 6.99 16.21 2.85
CA ALA A 248 6.01 16.23 3.92
C ALA A 248 6.67 15.85 5.26
N GLN A 249 6.13 16.33 6.37
CA GLN A 249 6.67 16.04 7.69
C GLN A 249 6.44 14.57 8.13
N ASP A 250 5.33 13.99 7.71
CA ASP A 250 4.96 12.62 8.04
C ASP A 250 4.01 11.99 7.00
N GLU A 251 3.63 10.73 7.22
CA GLU A 251 2.73 10.00 6.33
C GLU A 251 1.34 10.65 6.23
N VAL A 252 0.81 11.21 7.32
CA VAL A 252 -0.52 11.83 7.38
C VAL A 252 -0.54 13.12 6.56
N VAL A 253 0.47 13.97 6.76
CA VAL A 253 0.64 15.21 5.98
C VAL A 253 0.82 14.91 4.50
N ALA A 254 1.59 13.87 4.15
CA ALA A 254 1.76 13.43 2.77
C ALA A 254 0.43 13.02 2.12
N LEU A 255 -0.39 12.24 2.84
CA LEU A 255 -1.71 11.80 2.37
C LEU A 255 -2.71 12.97 2.26
N HIS A 256 -2.65 13.96 3.14
CA HIS A 256 -3.46 15.18 2.99
C HIS A 256 -3.06 16.01 1.76
N LYS A 257 -1.81 15.98 1.34
CA LYS A 257 -1.35 16.65 0.11
C LYS A 257 -1.82 15.95 -1.18
N VAL A 258 -2.31 14.72 -1.08
CA VAL A 258 -2.92 13.98 -2.20
C VAL A 258 -4.31 14.52 -2.55
N LYS A 259 -5.07 14.99 -1.55
CA LYS A 259 -6.41 15.57 -1.72
C LYS A 259 -6.34 16.95 -2.35
#